data_d2e25bc2857df606ff493f018a2bca87
#
_entry.id   d2e25bc2857df606ff493f018a2bca87
#
_cell.length_a   1.000
_cell.length_b   1.000
_cell.length_c   1.000
_cell.angle_alpha   90.00
_cell.angle_beta   90.00
_cell.angle_gamma   90.00
#
_symmetry.space_group_name_H-M   'P 1'
#
loop_
_entity.id
_entity.type
_entity.pdbx_description
1 polymer ?
#
loop_
_entity_poly.entity_id
_entity_poly.type
_entity_poly.pdbx_seq_one_letter_code
_entity_poly.pdbx_strand_id
1 'polypeptide(L)'
;MSNILFRGIMPALVSPLNEDGTIKRAAVKPLVDHMLNAGCSGFYVCGATGEGTVMQASARMEMIEAVVEACAGRGKVIDHIGAVDLITAKKLAVHAQSAGADAISSVPPFFYGYSEDDIYNYYAALNDACDLPLLMYACPLSGVPVTMGLVQRLMALPHMIGLKWTNPNYYEMHKIAHLNGGDINVINGPDETLLCGLTMGAHAGIGSTYNLAPRTFVEIYDAFMAGDLTKARAAQYKVDTLITAMLRRGGLASLKQMLEWNGFDVGYCTFPLKRL
;
A
#
# COMPACT_ATOMS: atom_id res chain seq x y z
N MET A 1 -5.25 22.03 7.22
CA MET A 1 -4.95 21.47 5.88
C MET A 1 -5.85 20.26 5.69
N SER A 2 -6.21 19.88 4.44
CA SER A 2 -7.02 18.68 4.22
C SER A 2 -6.20 17.42 4.48
N ASN A 3 -6.84 16.39 5.04
CA ASN A 3 -6.25 15.07 5.25
C ASN A 3 -6.16 14.23 3.95
N ILE A 4 -6.80 14.68 2.86
CA ILE A 4 -6.80 13.94 1.58
C ILE A 4 -5.53 14.28 0.79
N LEU A 5 -4.43 13.63 1.13
CA LEU A 5 -3.10 13.84 0.53
C LEU A 5 -2.83 12.91 -0.66
N PHE A 6 -3.44 11.73 -0.69
CA PHE A 6 -3.16 10.70 -1.68
C PHE A 6 -4.37 10.47 -2.58
N ARG A 7 -4.15 10.58 -3.89
CA ARG A 7 -5.14 10.37 -4.96
C ARG A 7 -4.51 9.57 -6.10
N GLY A 8 -5.33 8.97 -6.94
CA GLY A 8 -4.85 8.23 -8.11
C GLY A 8 -4.44 6.79 -7.79
N ILE A 9 -3.52 6.28 -8.58
CA ILE A 9 -3.08 4.88 -8.56
C ILE A 9 -1.65 4.79 -8.04
N MET A 10 -1.48 4.00 -6.98
CA MET A 10 -0.19 3.80 -6.31
C MET A 10 0.11 2.29 -6.21
N PRO A 11 1.04 1.75 -7.00
CA PRO A 11 1.43 0.35 -6.82
C PRO A 11 1.89 0.04 -5.39
N ALA A 12 1.34 -1.04 -4.80
CA ALA A 12 2.00 -1.71 -3.69
C ALA A 12 3.25 -2.37 -4.29
N LEU A 13 4.36 -1.65 -4.25
CA LEU A 13 5.56 -1.99 -5.01
C LEU A 13 6.17 -3.31 -4.54
N VAL A 14 6.51 -4.19 -5.46
CA VAL A 14 7.33 -5.36 -5.14
C VAL A 14 8.72 -4.92 -4.70
N SER A 15 9.35 -5.64 -3.77
CA SER A 15 10.75 -5.42 -3.43
C SER A 15 11.63 -6.31 -4.31
N PRO A 16 12.51 -5.74 -5.15
CA PRO A 16 13.53 -6.52 -5.86
C PRO A 16 14.55 -7.06 -4.86
N LEU A 17 14.65 -8.40 -4.74
CA LEU A 17 15.45 -9.06 -3.73
C LEU A 17 16.49 -10.00 -4.33
N ASN A 18 17.68 -9.98 -3.75
CA ASN A 18 18.68 -11.03 -3.91
C ASN A 18 18.29 -12.28 -3.11
N GLU A 19 18.94 -13.40 -3.36
CA GLU A 19 18.66 -14.66 -2.63
C GLU A 19 18.94 -14.59 -1.13
N ASP A 20 19.85 -13.73 -0.71
CA ASP A 20 20.19 -13.47 0.70
C ASP A 20 19.24 -12.47 1.39
N GLY A 21 18.23 -11.97 0.67
CA GLY A 21 17.23 -11.02 1.19
C GLY A 21 17.67 -9.55 1.18
N THR A 22 18.83 -9.23 0.60
CA THR A 22 19.24 -7.84 0.35
C THR A 22 18.54 -7.27 -0.86
N ILE A 23 18.47 -5.92 -0.95
CA ILE A 23 17.80 -5.23 -2.05
C ILE A 23 18.65 -5.26 -3.32
N LYS A 24 18.04 -5.62 -4.46
CA LYS A 24 18.58 -5.39 -5.80
C LYS A 24 18.38 -3.91 -6.17
N ARG A 25 19.16 -3.02 -5.56
CA ARG A 25 18.97 -1.55 -5.67
C ARG A 25 18.91 -1.08 -7.13
N ALA A 26 19.72 -1.66 -8.03
CA ALA A 26 19.74 -1.29 -9.44
C ALA A 26 18.43 -1.59 -10.18
N ALA A 27 17.63 -2.54 -9.69
CA ALA A 27 16.34 -2.90 -10.30
C ALA A 27 15.18 -1.97 -9.84
N VAL A 28 15.36 -1.17 -8.79
CA VAL A 28 14.31 -0.30 -8.24
C VAL A 28 13.97 0.83 -9.22
N LYS A 29 14.97 1.56 -9.72
CA LYS A 29 14.74 2.70 -10.59
C LYS A 29 14.00 2.37 -11.90
N PRO A 30 14.38 1.32 -12.67
CA PRO A 30 13.61 0.92 -13.85
C PRO A 30 12.14 0.61 -13.56
N LEU A 31 11.86 -0.05 -12.43
CA LEU A 31 10.51 -0.39 -12.00
C LEU A 31 9.70 0.87 -11.64
N VAL A 32 10.28 1.78 -10.86
CA VAL A 32 9.69 3.08 -10.50
C VAL A 32 9.40 3.92 -11.73
N ASP A 33 10.37 4.04 -12.65
CA ASP A 33 10.18 4.80 -13.89
C ASP A 33 9.06 4.23 -14.77
N HIS A 34 8.97 2.90 -14.89
CA HIS A 34 7.89 2.23 -15.62
C HIS A 34 6.51 2.61 -15.08
N MET A 35 6.33 2.57 -13.75
CA MET A 35 5.06 2.89 -13.10
C MET A 35 4.69 4.38 -13.27
N LEU A 36 5.64 5.29 -13.05
CA LEU A 36 5.41 6.72 -13.23
C LEU A 36 5.07 7.07 -14.68
N ASN A 37 5.78 6.47 -15.66
CA ASN A 37 5.49 6.65 -17.09
C ASN A 37 4.12 6.06 -17.50
N ALA A 38 3.59 5.14 -16.72
CA ALA A 38 2.23 4.62 -16.90
C ALA A 38 1.14 5.53 -16.31
N GLY A 39 1.50 6.59 -15.57
CA GLY A 39 0.59 7.54 -14.94
C GLY A 39 0.29 7.25 -13.46
N CYS A 40 1.05 6.36 -12.80
CA CYS A 40 0.90 6.16 -11.36
C CYS A 40 1.29 7.43 -10.58
N SER A 41 0.54 7.72 -9.54
CA SER A 41 0.70 8.94 -8.72
C SER A 41 1.70 8.79 -7.57
N GLY A 42 2.19 7.58 -7.33
CA GLY A 42 3.12 7.29 -6.24
C GLY A 42 3.28 5.80 -5.96
N PHE A 43 3.80 5.48 -4.78
CA PHE A 43 4.16 4.10 -4.38
C PHE A 43 3.80 3.83 -2.92
N TYR A 44 3.41 2.58 -2.65
CA TYR A 44 3.30 2.02 -1.31
C TYR A 44 4.41 0.97 -1.13
N VAL A 45 5.39 1.28 -0.30
CA VAL A 45 6.66 0.53 -0.19
C VAL A 45 6.62 -0.38 1.03
N CYS A 46 7.30 -1.52 0.99
CA CYS A 46 7.43 -2.48 2.10
C CYS A 46 6.10 -2.98 2.69
N GLY A 47 4.98 -2.91 1.94
CA GLY A 47 3.71 -3.53 2.33
C GLY A 47 3.73 -5.05 2.16
N ALA A 48 2.54 -5.68 2.17
CA ALA A 48 2.41 -7.13 1.96
C ALA A 48 3.02 -7.58 0.61
N THR A 49 2.77 -6.84 -0.46
CA THR A 49 3.35 -7.10 -1.78
C THR A 49 4.85 -6.90 -1.82
N GLY A 50 5.35 -5.92 -1.08
CA GLY A 50 6.79 -5.65 -0.92
C GLY A 50 7.45 -6.52 0.14
N GLU A 51 6.74 -7.52 0.70
CA GLU A 51 7.27 -8.51 1.65
C GLU A 51 7.84 -7.91 2.95
N GLY A 52 7.45 -6.67 3.29
CA GLY A 52 8.09 -5.90 4.35
C GLY A 52 8.09 -6.57 5.72
N THR A 53 7.04 -7.33 6.08
CA THR A 53 6.97 -8.00 7.39
C THR A 53 7.90 -9.20 7.55
N VAL A 54 8.45 -9.73 6.45
CA VAL A 54 9.40 -10.86 6.45
C VAL A 54 10.82 -10.44 6.05
N MET A 55 11.01 -9.14 5.75
CA MET A 55 12.32 -8.55 5.47
C MET A 55 13.00 -8.06 6.75
N GLN A 56 14.32 -8.05 6.75
CA GLN A 56 15.09 -7.39 7.80
C GLN A 56 14.87 -5.87 7.77
N ALA A 57 14.90 -5.23 8.93
CA ALA A 57 14.70 -3.78 9.02
C ALA A 57 15.70 -2.98 8.16
N SER A 58 16.96 -3.42 8.07
CA SER A 58 17.98 -2.80 7.21
C SER A 58 17.62 -2.84 5.73
N ALA A 59 17.10 -3.96 5.24
CA ALA A 59 16.67 -4.09 3.84
C ALA A 59 15.42 -3.20 3.56
N ARG A 60 14.50 -3.07 4.52
CA ARG A 60 13.36 -2.15 4.41
C ARG A 60 13.81 -0.69 4.34
N MET A 61 14.79 -0.31 5.16
CA MET A 61 15.41 1.02 5.14
C MET A 61 16.08 1.30 3.79
N GLU A 62 16.84 0.36 3.26
CA GLU A 62 17.45 0.48 1.94
C GLU A 62 16.41 0.58 0.81
N MET A 63 15.31 -0.18 0.92
CA MET A 63 14.25 -0.15 -0.08
C MET A 63 13.55 1.20 -0.15
N ILE A 64 13.20 1.81 1.00
CA ILE A 64 12.55 3.13 1.01
C ILE A 64 13.49 4.21 0.47
N GLU A 65 14.77 4.21 0.83
CA GLU A 65 15.77 5.11 0.27
C GLU A 65 15.86 5.00 -1.24
N ALA A 66 15.95 3.76 -1.76
CA ALA A 66 16.06 3.51 -3.19
C ALA A 66 14.81 3.99 -3.97
N VAL A 67 13.60 3.81 -3.39
CA VAL A 67 12.36 4.27 -4.02
C VAL A 67 12.24 5.79 -3.99
N VAL A 68 12.56 6.45 -2.87
CA VAL A 68 12.53 7.92 -2.77
C VAL A 68 13.52 8.54 -3.76
N GLU A 69 14.75 8.01 -3.82
CA GLU A 69 15.77 8.44 -4.78
C GLU A 69 15.28 8.27 -6.23
N ALA A 70 14.76 7.07 -6.56
CA ALA A 70 14.26 6.79 -7.91
C ALA A 70 13.05 7.62 -8.28
N CYS A 71 12.15 7.89 -7.31
CA CYS A 71 10.95 8.70 -7.51
C CYS A 71 11.31 10.16 -7.80
N ALA A 72 12.32 10.69 -7.12
CA ALA A 72 12.86 12.05 -7.31
C ALA A 72 11.78 13.13 -7.31
N GLY A 73 10.79 13.04 -6.42
CA GLY A 73 9.67 13.98 -6.29
C GLY A 73 8.61 13.90 -7.38
N ARG A 74 8.69 12.93 -8.33
CA ARG A 74 7.72 12.76 -9.42
C ARG A 74 6.41 12.10 -8.99
N GLY A 75 6.34 11.59 -7.79
CA GLY A 75 5.17 10.94 -7.20
C GLY A 75 5.29 10.85 -5.69
N LYS A 76 4.22 10.42 -5.03
CA LYS A 76 4.17 10.28 -3.58
C LYS A 76 4.68 8.92 -3.11
N VAL A 77 5.37 8.88 -1.98
CA VAL A 77 5.93 7.64 -1.41
C VAL A 77 5.40 7.43 0.01
N ILE A 78 4.67 6.33 0.21
CA ILE A 78 4.17 5.88 1.51
C ILE A 78 5.01 4.67 1.94
N ASP A 79 5.69 4.74 3.08
CA ASP A 79 6.40 3.60 3.64
C ASP A 79 5.53 2.81 4.61
N HIS A 80 5.38 1.50 4.40
CA HIS A 80 4.74 0.63 5.38
C HIS A 80 5.77 0.23 6.43
N ILE A 81 5.58 0.73 7.65
CA ILE A 81 6.53 0.56 8.76
C ILE A 81 6.11 -0.53 9.76
N GLY A 82 4.94 -1.16 9.56
CA GLY A 82 4.44 -2.20 10.46
C GLY A 82 5.43 -3.34 10.68
N ALA A 83 5.62 -3.72 11.93
CA ALA A 83 6.53 -4.78 12.36
C ALA A 83 5.90 -5.58 13.51
N VAL A 84 6.49 -6.73 13.84
CA VAL A 84 6.02 -7.58 14.95
C VAL A 84 6.16 -6.83 16.29
N ASP A 85 7.22 -6.05 16.43
CA ASP A 85 7.48 -5.27 17.65
C ASP A 85 7.44 -3.75 17.38
N LEU A 86 6.97 -3.02 18.38
CA LEU A 86 6.81 -1.57 18.31
C LEU A 86 8.15 -0.83 18.18
N ILE A 87 9.24 -1.35 18.75
CA ILE A 87 10.55 -0.70 18.71
C ILE A 87 11.05 -0.64 17.27
N THR A 88 10.96 -1.75 16.56
CA THR A 88 11.30 -1.82 15.14
C THR A 88 10.39 -0.92 14.29
N ALA A 89 9.06 -0.92 14.55
CA ALA A 89 8.13 -0.07 13.82
C ALA A 89 8.45 1.43 13.99
N LYS A 90 8.73 1.88 15.22
CA LYS A 90 9.15 3.27 15.50
C LYS A 90 10.48 3.62 14.83
N LYS A 91 11.45 2.70 14.84
CA LYS A 91 12.74 2.91 14.17
C LYS A 91 12.57 3.09 12.66
N LEU A 92 11.70 2.29 12.03
CA LEU A 92 11.36 2.42 10.62
C LEU A 92 10.63 3.75 10.32
N ALA A 93 9.71 4.19 11.22
CA ALA A 93 9.00 5.46 11.06
C ALA A 93 9.96 6.67 11.05
N VAL A 94 10.89 6.73 12.00
CA VAL A 94 11.92 7.78 12.07
C VAL A 94 12.82 7.74 10.84
N HIS A 95 13.19 6.54 10.39
CA HIS A 95 14.00 6.38 9.18
C HIS A 95 13.26 6.82 7.92
N ALA A 96 11.97 6.47 7.76
CA ALA A 96 11.15 6.87 6.62
C ALA A 96 11.09 8.41 6.48
N GLN A 97 10.94 9.13 7.60
CA GLN A 97 11.01 10.60 7.62
C GLN A 97 12.38 11.10 7.14
N SER A 98 13.46 10.53 7.65
CA SER A 98 14.82 10.91 7.26
C SER A 98 15.12 10.60 5.79
N ALA A 99 14.56 9.52 5.25
CA ALA A 99 14.70 9.13 3.86
C ALA A 99 13.86 9.99 2.90
N GLY A 100 12.90 10.80 3.41
CA GLY A 100 12.08 11.69 2.60
C GLY A 100 10.78 11.05 2.08
N ALA A 101 10.23 10.06 2.78
CA ALA A 101 8.88 9.56 2.52
C ALA A 101 7.83 10.66 2.75
N ASP A 102 6.70 10.60 2.02
CA ASP A 102 5.59 11.55 2.18
C ASP A 102 4.62 11.16 3.30
N ALA A 103 4.58 9.88 3.66
CA ALA A 103 3.79 9.35 4.77
C ALA A 103 4.32 7.98 5.22
N ILE A 104 3.85 7.57 6.39
CA ILE A 104 4.01 6.20 6.89
C ILE A 104 2.66 5.50 6.98
N SER A 105 2.68 4.17 6.91
CA SER A 105 1.51 3.33 7.12
C SER A 105 1.86 2.11 7.94
N SER A 106 0.92 1.61 8.72
CA SER A 106 1.10 0.37 9.47
C SER A 106 -0.14 -0.50 9.46
N VAL A 107 0.04 -1.83 9.36
CA VAL A 107 -0.98 -2.76 9.86
C VAL A 107 -1.06 -2.62 11.38
N PRO A 108 -2.22 -2.92 12.01
CA PRO A 108 -2.27 -3.10 13.46
C PRO A 108 -1.24 -4.12 13.93
N PRO A 109 -0.85 -4.12 15.21
CA PRO A 109 -0.04 -5.21 15.75
C PRO A 109 -0.78 -6.54 15.53
N PHE A 110 -0.03 -7.58 15.23
CA PHE A 110 -0.59 -8.88 14.80
C PHE A 110 0.03 -10.03 15.58
N PHE A 111 -0.50 -11.25 15.43
CA PHE A 111 -0.13 -12.49 16.10
C PHE A 111 -0.83 -12.72 17.44
N TYR A 112 -0.98 -11.72 18.30
CA TYR A 112 -1.72 -11.83 19.56
C TYR A 112 -3.13 -11.26 19.44
N GLY A 113 -4.02 -11.65 20.35
CA GLY A 113 -5.38 -11.08 20.45
C GLY A 113 -5.33 -9.72 21.14
N TYR A 114 -5.08 -8.66 20.37
CA TYR A 114 -5.03 -7.29 20.86
C TYR A 114 -6.44 -6.70 21.06
N SER A 115 -6.63 -5.97 22.15
CA SER A 115 -7.82 -5.16 22.37
C SER A 115 -7.81 -3.91 21.49
N GLU A 116 -8.97 -3.24 21.36
CA GLU A 116 -9.04 -1.96 20.64
C GLU A 116 -8.17 -0.88 21.30
N ASP A 117 -8.01 -0.90 22.61
CA ASP A 117 -7.12 0.02 23.33
C ASP A 117 -5.64 -0.28 23.06
N ASP A 118 -5.24 -1.55 22.97
CA ASP A 118 -3.87 -1.90 22.57
C ASP A 118 -3.54 -1.39 21.18
N ILE A 119 -4.49 -1.52 20.25
CA ILE A 119 -4.34 -1.02 18.87
C ILE A 119 -4.25 0.51 18.85
N TYR A 120 -5.13 1.18 19.58
CA TYR A 120 -5.07 2.65 19.70
C TYR A 120 -3.71 3.11 20.26
N ASN A 121 -3.24 2.49 21.34
CA ASN A 121 -1.96 2.81 21.96
C ASN A 121 -0.77 2.56 21.03
N TYR A 122 -0.84 1.51 20.19
CA TYR A 122 0.17 1.25 19.17
C TYR A 122 0.23 2.40 18.15
N TYR A 123 -0.91 2.82 17.61
CA TYR A 123 -0.94 3.93 16.65
C TYR A 123 -0.59 5.29 17.28
N ALA A 124 -0.97 5.52 18.53
CA ALA A 124 -0.55 6.71 19.28
C ALA A 124 0.98 6.75 19.42
N ALA A 125 1.60 5.62 19.76
CA ALA A 125 3.05 5.52 19.86
C ALA A 125 3.78 5.69 18.51
N LEU A 126 3.17 5.32 17.37
CA LEU A 126 3.69 5.59 16.04
C LEU A 126 3.50 7.06 15.65
N ASN A 127 2.34 7.64 15.98
CA ASN A 127 2.07 9.07 15.79
C ASN A 127 3.11 9.97 16.48
N ASP A 128 3.56 9.57 17.67
CA ASP A 128 4.54 10.31 18.45
C ASP A 128 6.00 10.03 18.01
N ALA A 129 6.22 9.10 17.09
CA ALA A 129 7.56 8.71 16.67
C ALA A 129 8.17 9.64 15.62
N CYS A 130 7.35 10.26 14.77
CA CYS A 130 7.78 11.17 13.71
C CYS A 130 6.61 12.08 13.27
N ASP A 131 6.93 13.13 12.50
CA ASP A 131 5.96 14.14 12.06
C ASP A 131 5.26 13.78 10.72
N LEU A 132 5.54 12.61 10.16
CA LEU A 132 4.92 12.19 8.90
C LEU A 132 3.44 11.88 9.07
N PRO A 133 2.61 12.20 8.06
CA PRO A 133 1.24 11.70 7.99
C PRO A 133 1.19 10.17 8.16
N LEU A 134 0.25 9.69 8.97
CA LEU A 134 0.09 8.27 9.31
C LEU A 134 -1.21 7.71 8.73
N LEU A 135 -1.13 6.55 8.11
CA LEU A 135 -2.25 5.80 7.56
C LEU A 135 -2.38 4.44 8.28
N MET A 136 -3.58 4.11 8.75
CA MET A 136 -3.86 2.74 9.17
C MET A 136 -3.94 1.83 7.95
N TYR A 137 -3.34 0.64 8.01
CA TYR A 137 -3.57 -0.39 7.01
C TYR A 137 -4.58 -1.42 7.54
N ALA A 138 -5.84 -1.25 7.19
CA ALA A 138 -6.91 -2.18 7.51
C ALA A 138 -6.84 -3.41 6.59
N CYS A 139 -6.25 -4.49 7.09
CA CYS A 139 -6.03 -5.73 6.36
C CYS A 139 -6.51 -6.93 7.18
N PRO A 140 -7.36 -7.83 6.63
CA PRO A 140 -7.80 -9.03 7.34
C PRO A 140 -6.66 -9.94 7.82
N LEU A 141 -5.51 -9.93 7.12
CA LEU A 141 -4.33 -10.71 7.48
C LEU A 141 -3.74 -10.31 8.83
N SER A 142 -4.05 -9.13 9.36
CA SER A 142 -3.63 -8.73 10.71
C SER A 142 -4.39 -9.45 11.81
N GLY A 143 -5.52 -10.11 11.49
CA GLY A 143 -6.38 -10.76 12.47
C GLY A 143 -7.17 -9.79 13.37
N VAL A 144 -7.07 -8.49 13.14
CA VAL A 144 -7.70 -7.46 13.96
C VAL A 144 -8.89 -6.86 13.22
N PRO A 145 -10.10 -6.87 13.82
CA PRO A 145 -11.24 -6.15 13.28
C PRO A 145 -11.01 -4.64 13.31
N VAL A 146 -11.20 -3.98 12.19
CA VAL A 146 -11.17 -2.51 12.12
C VAL A 146 -12.59 -2.01 12.20
N THR A 147 -12.96 -1.46 13.34
CA THR A 147 -14.29 -0.88 13.57
C THR A 147 -14.31 0.61 13.23
N MET A 148 -15.48 1.14 12.89
CA MET A 148 -15.66 2.58 12.69
C MET A 148 -15.29 3.37 13.97
N GLY A 149 -15.61 2.83 15.15
CA GLY A 149 -15.26 3.44 16.44
C GLY A 149 -13.75 3.57 16.63
N LEU A 150 -12.99 2.52 16.31
CA LEU A 150 -11.52 2.58 16.34
C LEU A 150 -10.99 3.63 15.37
N VAL A 151 -11.46 3.65 14.13
CA VAL A 151 -11.02 4.64 13.12
C VAL A 151 -11.32 6.05 13.61
N GLN A 152 -12.50 6.31 14.16
CA GLN A 152 -12.87 7.62 14.70
C GLN A 152 -11.95 8.06 15.83
N ARG A 153 -11.58 7.15 16.74
CA ARG A 153 -10.60 7.42 17.82
C ARG A 153 -9.22 7.73 17.24
N LEU A 154 -8.76 6.96 16.26
CA LEU A 154 -7.47 7.17 15.61
C LEU A 154 -7.39 8.51 14.89
N MET A 155 -8.46 8.93 14.22
CA MET A 155 -8.51 10.23 13.54
C MET A 155 -8.42 11.44 14.48
N ALA A 156 -8.45 11.25 15.79
CA ALA A 156 -8.15 12.29 16.77
C ALA A 156 -6.63 12.49 17.02
N LEU A 157 -5.78 11.57 16.53
CA LEU A 157 -4.33 11.70 16.62
C LEU A 157 -3.82 12.72 15.59
N PRO A 158 -2.85 13.60 15.95
CA PRO A 158 -2.42 14.75 15.13
C PRO A 158 -1.97 14.41 13.70
N HIS A 159 -1.27 13.29 13.52
CA HIS A 159 -0.71 12.90 12.21
C HIS A 159 -1.55 11.84 11.48
N MET A 160 -2.61 11.33 12.10
CA MET A 160 -3.50 10.35 11.46
C MET A 160 -4.35 11.03 10.39
N ILE A 161 -4.20 10.61 9.14
CA ILE A 161 -4.92 11.19 8.00
C ILE A 161 -5.97 10.26 7.38
N GLY A 162 -5.95 8.96 7.69
CA GLY A 162 -6.87 8.00 7.08
C GLY A 162 -6.39 6.58 7.08
N LEU A 163 -6.84 5.83 6.08
CA LEU A 163 -6.55 4.39 6.02
C LEU A 163 -6.52 3.82 4.60
N LYS A 164 -5.73 2.76 4.44
CA LYS A 164 -5.85 1.81 3.33
C LYS A 164 -6.82 0.70 3.73
N TRP A 165 -7.89 0.53 2.97
CA TRP A 165 -8.95 -0.44 3.23
C TRP A 165 -8.81 -1.66 2.32
N THR A 166 -8.32 -2.78 2.86
CA THR A 166 -8.22 -4.06 2.15
C THR A 166 -9.25 -5.04 2.71
N ASN A 167 -10.54 -4.73 2.48
CA ASN A 167 -11.66 -5.52 2.96
C ASN A 167 -12.82 -5.39 1.96
N PRO A 168 -13.57 -6.47 1.65
CA PRO A 168 -14.71 -6.42 0.73
C PRO A 168 -15.95 -5.72 1.31
N ASN A 169 -15.96 -5.34 2.59
CA ASN A 169 -17.08 -4.64 3.20
C ASN A 169 -17.09 -3.13 2.81
N TYR A 170 -17.57 -2.85 1.61
CA TYR A 170 -17.68 -1.48 1.10
C TYR A 170 -18.73 -0.63 1.81
N TYR A 171 -19.74 -1.26 2.44
CA TYR A 171 -20.69 -0.53 3.29
C TYR A 171 -19.97 0.15 4.47
N GLU A 172 -19.08 -0.57 5.15
CA GLU A 172 -18.31 -0.02 6.27
C GLU A 172 -17.30 1.03 5.77
N MET A 173 -16.61 0.76 4.66
CA MET A 173 -15.70 1.73 4.05
C MET A 173 -16.40 3.04 3.71
N HIS A 174 -17.61 2.98 3.14
CA HIS A 174 -18.40 4.17 2.80
C HIS A 174 -18.75 4.99 4.04
N LYS A 175 -19.13 4.35 5.13
CA LYS A 175 -19.38 5.04 6.42
C LYS A 175 -18.12 5.72 6.96
N ILE A 176 -16.97 5.02 6.88
CA ILE A 176 -15.67 5.56 7.28
C ILE A 176 -15.32 6.79 6.41
N ALA A 177 -15.55 6.74 5.11
CA ALA A 177 -15.26 7.85 4.21
C ALA A 177 -16.04 9.15 4.54
N HIS A 178 -17.08 9.07 5.35
CA HIS A 178 -17.85 10.23 5.82
C HIS A 178 -17.42 10.74 7.22
N LEU A 179 -16.46 10.09 7.88
CA LEU A 179 -15.92 10.60 9.14
C LEU A 179 -15.23 11.96 8.92
N ASN A 180 -15.17 12.77 9.97
CA ASN A 180 -14.61 14.13 9.93
C ASN A 180 -15.18 15.01 8.80
N GLY A 181 -16.46 14.86 8.49
CA GLY A 181 -17.09 15.61 7.39
C GLY A 181 -16.54 15.23 5.99
N GLY A 182 -15.96 14.04 5.86
CA GLY A 182 -15.33 13.56 4.63
C GLY A 182 -13.84 13.91 4.52
N ASP A 183 -13.25 14.55 5.51
CA ASP A 183 -11.81 14.86 5.53
C ASP A 183 -11.01 13.71 6.15
N ILE A 184 -11.05 12.57 5.46
CA ILE A 184 -10.30 11.35 5.78
C ILE A 184 -9.81 10.71 4.48
N ASN A 185 -8.52 10.41 4.37
CA ASN A 185 -7.96 9.79 3.17
C ASN A 185 -8.23 8.29 3.14
N VAL A 186 -9.29 7.87 2.47
CA VAL A 186 -9.61 6.45 2.26
C VAL A 186 -8.98 5.96 0.96
N ILE A 187 -8.26 4.85 1.03
CA ILE A 187 -7.55 4.26 -0.11
C ILE A 187 -8.04 2.81 -0.29
N ASN A 188 -8.51 2.48 -1.48
CA ASN A 188 -8.93 1.12 -1.80
C ASN A 188 -7.74 0.16 -1.88
N GLY A 189 -7.86 -1.01 -1.23
CA GLY A 189 -6.82 -2.03 -1.22
C GLY A 189 -7.02 -3.20 -2.18
N PRO A 190 -8.25 -3.78 -2.32
CA PRO A 190 -8.47 -4.90 -3.23
C PRO A 190 -8.45 -4.46 -4.70
N ASP A 191 -7.58 -5.07 -5.49
CA ASP A 191 -7.35 -4.71 -6.90
C ASP A 191 -8.57 -5.00 -7.78
N GLU A 192 -9.17 -6.17 -7.56
CA GLU A 192 -10.33 -6.70 -8.27
C GLU A 192 -11.62 -5.88 -8.07
N THR A 193 -11.58 -4.94 -7.13
CA THR A 193 -12.73 -4.10 -6.79
C THR A 193 -12.34 -2.62 -6.66
N LEU A 194 -11.33 -2.17 -7.40
CA LEU A 194 -10.92 -0.76 -7.38
C LEU A 194 -12.10 0.16 -7.72
N LEU A 195 -12.85 -0.15 -8.77
CA LEU A 195 -14.00 0.67 -9.18
C LEU A 195 -15.10 0.71 -8.11
N CYS A 196 -15.34 -0.40 -7.39
CA CYS A 196 -16.26 -0.41 -6.25
C CYS A 196 -15.78 0.52 -5.14
N GLY A 197 -14.48 0.47 -4.81
CA GLY A 197 -13.88 1.35 -3.81
C GLY A 197 -14.01 2.82 -4.17
N LEU A 198 -13.70 3.19 -5.40
CA LEU A 198 -13.84 4.57 -5.89
C LEU A 198 -15.30 5.04 -5.81
N THR A 199 -16.25 4.18 -6.20
CA THR A 199 -17.69 4.48 -6.12
C THR A 199 -18.16 4.72 -4.68
N MET A 200 -17.53 4.04 -3.70
CA MET A 200 -17.87 4.17 -2.27
C MET A 200 -16.99 5.18 -1.52
N GLY A 201 -16.30 6.06 -2.24
CA GLY A 201 -15.61 7.22 -1.65
C GLY A 201 -14.11 7.04 -1.41
N ALA A 202 -13.47 6.02 -1.96
CA ALA A 202 -12.00 5.95 -1.94
C ALA A 202 -11.40 7.04 -2.85
N HIS A 203 -10.32 7.68 -2.39
CA HIS A 203 -9.62 8.74 -3.10
C HIS A 203 -8.49 8.21 -3.99
N ALA A 204 -8.00 7.00 -3.70
CA ALA A 204 -6.90 6.37 -4.38
C ALA A 204 -7.04 4.85 -4.36
N GLY A 205 -6.22 4.15 -5.16
CA GLY A 205 -6.02 2.72 -5.07
C GLY A 205 -4.56 2.37 -4.75
N ILE A 206 -4.35 1.41 -3.84
CA ILE A 206 -3.04 0.81 -3.58
C ILE A 206 -3.16 -0.70 -3.74
N GLY A 207 -2.59 -1.25 -4.81
CA GLY A 207 -2.76 -2.64 -5.17
C GLY A 207 -1.51 -3.34 -5.71
N SER A 208 -1.48 -4.66 -5.57
CA SER A 208 -0.33 -5.50 -5.95
C SER A 208 -0.22 -5.68 -7.46
N THR A 209 -1.33 -5.94 -8.15
CA THR A 209 -1.34 -6.18 -9.60
C THR A 209 -1.15 -4.91 -10.42
N TYR A 210 -1.14 -3.73 -9.76
CA TYR A 210 -0.74 -2.46 -10.39
C TYR A 210 0.71 -2.52 -10.89
N ASN A 211 1.56 -3.39 -10.30
CA ASN A 211 2.90 -3.67 -10.80
C ASN A 211 2.90 -4.28 -12.21
N LEU A 212 1.86 -5.04 -12.60
CA LEU A 212 1.77 -5.71 -13.91
C LEU A 212 1.00 -4.91 -14.96
N ALA A 213 -0.03 -4.18 -14.54
CA ALA A 213 -0.93 -3.50 -15.45
C ALA A 213 -1.18 -2.03 -15.04
N PRO A 214 -0.13 -1.23 -14.75
CA PRO A 214 -0.31 0.11 -14.18
C PRO A 214 -1.19 1.01 -15.05
N ARG A 215 -1.02 1.00 -16.36
CA ARG A 215 -1.84 1.81 -17.30
C ARG A 215 -3.32 1.46 -17.23
N THR A 216 -3.68 0.18 -17.08
CA THR A 216 -5.09 -0.21 -17.03
C THR A 216 -5.75 0.23 -15.72
N PHE A 217 -5.01 0.18 -14.61
CA PHE A 217 -5.53 0.73 -13.34
C PHE A 217 -5.65 2.26 -13.37
N VAL A 218 -4.71 2.97 -13.98
CA VAL A 218 -4.83 4.41 -14.25
C VAL A 218 -6.05 4.68 -15.14
N GLU A 219 -6.29 3.88 -16.19
CA GLU A 219 -7.48 4.00 -17.04
C GLU A 219 -8.79 3.83 -16.24
N ILE A 220 -8.85 2.90 -15.27
CA ILE A 220 -10.03 2.74 -14.39
C ILE A 220 -10.26 4.04 -13.60
N TYR A 221 -9.21 4.55 -12.98
CA TYR A 221 -9.27 5.76 -12.17
C TYR A 221 -9.70 6.99 -12.99
N ASP A 222 -9.04 7.25 -14.10
CA ASP A 222 -9.29 8.40 -14.96
C ASP A 222 -10.70 8.35 -15.57
N ALA A 223 -11.14 7.17 -16.04
CA ALA A 223 -12.48 6.99 -16.58
C ALA A 223 -13.55 7.22 -15.50
N PHE A 224 -13.33 6.73 -14.27
CA PHE A 224 -14.23 6.99 -13.14
C PHE A 224 -14.29 8.50 -12.83
N MET A 225 -13.15 9.18 -12.73
CA MET A 225 -13.10 10.62 -12.46
C MET A 225 -13.75 11.46 -13.56
N ALA A 226 -13.73 10.97 -14.80
CA ALA A 226 -14.42 11.58 -15.95
C ALA A 226 -15.93 11.23 -16.02
N GLY A 227 -16.44 10.37 -15.12
CA GLY A 227 -17.84 9.92 -15.14
C GLY A 227 -18.15 8.81 -16.15
N ASP A 228 -17.14 8.28 -16.86
CA ASP A 228 -17.29 7.20 -17.85
C ASP A 228 -17.24 5.81 -17.18
N LEU A 229 -18.33 5.45 -16.52
CA LEU A 229 -18.44 4.15 -15.84
C LEU A 229 -18.40 2.96 -16.82
N THR A 230 -18.76 3.15 -18.09
CA THR A 230 -18.71 2.09 -19.08
C THR A 230 -17.26 1.73 -19.40
N LYS A 231 -16.43 2.73 -19.63
CA LYS A 231 -14.99 2.55 -19.85
C LYS A 231 -14.30 2.02 -18.60
N ALA A 232 -14.62 2.58 -17.42
CA ALA A 232 -14.06 2.12 -16.14
C ALA A 232 -14.35 0.63 -15.88
N ARG A 233 -15.58 0.15 -16.11
CA ARG A 233 -15.95 -1.26 -15.97
C ARG A 233 -15.23 -2.17 -16.99
N ALA A 234 -15.11 -1.73 -18.22
CA ALA A 234 -14.38 -2.50 -19.23
C ALA A 234 -12.90 -2.67 -18.87
N ALA A 235 -12.26 -1.61 -18.36
CA ALA A 235 -10.88 -1.66 -17.87
C ALA A 235 -10.74 -2.54 -16.62
N GLN A 236 -11.69 -2.47 -15.66
CA GLN A 236 -11.72 -3.34 -14.48
C GLN A 236 -11.81 -4.81 -14.90
N TYR A 237 -12.68 -5.17 -15.83
CA TYR A 237 -12.81 -6.55 -16.30
C TYR A 237 -11.50 -7.10 -16.93
N LYS A 238 -10.72 -6.27 -17.62
CA LYS A 238 -9.41 -6.68 -18.16
C LYS A 238 -8.45 -7.06 -17.04
N VAL A 239 -8.34 -6.25 -15.99
CA VAL A 239 -7.44 -6.56 -14.87
C VAL A 239 -7.95 -7.73 -14.03
N ASP A 240 -9.24 -7.93 -13.88
CA ASP A 240 -9.82 -9.09 -13.17
C ASP A 240 -9.44 -10.41 -13.84
N THR A 241 -9.34 -10.42 -15.17
CA THR A 241 -8.84 -11.58 -15.92
C THR A 241 -7.37 -11.86 -15.59
N LEU A 242 -6.52 -10.83 -15.55
CA LEU A 242 -5.11 -10.92 -15.17
C LEU A 242 -4.97 -11.40 -13.71
N ILE A 243 -5.71 -10.79 -12.79
CA ILE A 243 -5.72 -11.16 -11.36
C ILE A 243 -6.07 -12.63 -11.19
N THR A 244 -7.12 -13.08 -11.86
CA THR A 244 -7.56 -14.48 -11.82
C THR A 244 -6.46 -15.44 -12.29
N ALA A 245 -5.79 -15.11 -13.38
CA ALA A 245 -4.69 -15.91 -13.92
C ALA A 245 -3.49 -15.96 -12.96
N MET A 246 -3.14 -14.85 -12.35
CA MET A 246 -2.06 -14.73 -11.37
C MET A 246 -2.34 -15.52 -10.09
N LEU A 247 -3.54 -15.38 -9.52
CA LEU A 247 -3.93 -16.06 -8.27
C LEU A 247 -3.92 -17.58 -8.41
N ARG A 248 -4.36 -18.11 -9.55
CA ARG A 248 -4.34 -19.56 -9.83
C ARG A 248 -2.95 -20.18 -9.80
N ARG A 249 -1.89 -19.40 -9.97
CA ARG A 249 -0.51 -19.86 -10.10
C ARG A 249 0.39 -19.56 -8.93
N GLY A 250 -0.08 -18.87 -7.89
CA GLY A 250 0.69 -18.64 -6.67
C GLY A 250 0.81 -17.19 -6.23
N GLY A 251 -0.10 -16.32 -6.64
CA GLY A 251 -0.18 -14.95 -6.12
C GLY A 251 1.11 -14.15 -6.30
N LEU A 252 1.78 -13.80 -5.19
CA LEU A 252 2.98 -12.97 -5.20
C LEU A 252 4.14 -13.57 -6.00
N ALA A 253 4.34 -14.90 -5.93
CA ALA A 253 5.37 -15.56 -6.73
C ALA A 253 5.09 -15.41 -8.24
N SER A 254 3.82 -15.54 -8.64
CA SER A 254 3.42 -15.31 -10.04
C SER A 254 3.61 -13.85 -10.45
N LEU A 255 3.31 -12.91 -9.56
CA LEU A 255 3.53 -11.49 -9.80
C LEU A 255 5.01 -11.21 -10.13
N LYS A 256 5.93 -11.68 -9.30
CA LYS A 256 7.37 -11.50 -9.54
C LYS A 256 7.82 -12.19 -10.83
N GLN A 257 7.40 -13.45 -11.06
CA GLN A 257 7.74 -14.16 -12.29
C GLN A 257 7.24 -13.44 -13.55
N MET A 258 6.04 -12.87 -13.51
CA MET A 258 5.49 -12.11 -14.64
C MET A 258 6.25 -10.80 -14.86
N LEU A 259 6.74 -10.15 -13.82
CA LEU A 259 7.62 -8.98 -13.92
C LEU A 259 8.96 -9.34 -14.56
N GLU A 260 9.56 -10.47 -14.17
CA GLU A 260 10.78 -11.00 -14.81
C GLU A 260 10.56 -11.24 -16.32
N TRP A 261 9.45 -11.84 -16.71
CA TRP A 261 9.11 -12.02 -18.14
C TRP A 261 8.94 -10.70 -18.89
N ASN A 262 8.58 -9.62 -18.20
CA ASN A 262 8.51 -8.27 -18.74
C ASN A 262 9.85 -7.50 -18.68
N GLY A 263 10.94 -8.17 -18.25
CA GLY A 263 12.29 -7.61 -18.23
C GLY A 263 12.68 -6.87 -16.95
N PHE A 264 11.91 -7.02 -15.87
CA PHE A 264 12.26 -6.44 -14.56
C PHE A 264 12.93 -7.48 -13.67
N ASP A 265 14.18 -7.28 -13.29
CA ASP A 265 14.96 -8.17 -12.41
C ASP A 265 14.53 -8.00 -10.94
N VAL A 266 13.34 -8.50 -10.60
CA VAL A 266 12.77 -8.39 -9.24
C VAL A 266 13.12 -9.54 -8.31
N GLY A 267 13.75 -10.60 -8.84
CA GLY A 267 14.16 -11.78 -8.09
C GLY A 267 13.00 -12.59 -7.51
N TYR A 268 13.30 -13.37 -6.48
CA TYR A 268 12.34 -14.31 -5.87
C TYR A 268 11.65 -13.72 -4.65
N CYS A 269 10.56 -14.38 -4.22
CA CYS A 269 9.98 -14.11 -2.92
C CYS A 269 10.90 -14.54 -1.79
N THR A 270 10.84 -13.83 -0.66
CA THR A 270 11.55 -14.18 0.57
C THR A 270 11.09 -15.56 1.08
N PHE A 271 12.04 -16.44 1.40
CA PHE A 271 11.73 -17.73 2.03
C PHE A 271 11.02 -17.49 3.40
N PRO A 272 9.97 -18.26 3.77
CA PRO A 272 9.43 -19.47 3.13
C PRO A 272 8.31 -19.23 2.09
N LEU A 273 8.12 -18.00 1.60
CA LEU A 273 7.14 -17.78 0.55
C LEU A 273 7.48 -18.59 -0.71
N LYS A 274 6.42 -18.99 -1.44
CA LYS A 274 6.57 -19.78 -2.65
C LYS A 274 7.47 -19.06 -3.66
N ARG A 275 8.34 -19.81 -4.31
CA ARG A 275 9.15 -19.40 -5.46
C ARG A 275 8.69 -20.16 -6.70
N LEU A 276 8.69 -19.54 -7.88
CA LEU A 276 8.38 -20.15 -9.17
C LEU A 276 9.63 -20.19 -10.03
#